data_bdb65b9457e9b559ff998a68bbb57508
#
_entry.id   bdb65b9457e9b559ff998a68bbb57508
#
_cell.length_a   1.000
_cell.length_b   1.000
_cell.length_c   1.000
_cell.angle_alpha   90.00
_cell.angle_beta   90.00
_cell.angle_gamma   90.00
#
_symmetry.space_group_name_H-M   'P 1'
#
loop_
_entity.id
_entity.type
_entity.pdbx_description
1 polymer ?
#
loop_
_entity_poly.entity_id
_entity_poly.type
_entity_poly.pdbx_seq_one_letter_code
_entity_poly.pdbx_strand_id
1 'polypeptide(L)'
;MKIGRMEGMTGMAGRAAVVAALLLMPAALLAQQQSGIEITTAATVEVLQKNEKGEKVAVQKDLTAAKVVPGDAVTFTLTYANRGKQPATNVTVVDPVPEHLAYVDGSAQGTGTRIEFSVDGGRTYGTPDKLTVTGGDGKVRPAQGPDYTHIRWTVLAPLAAGGSGTVSFKAKVK
;
A
#
# COMPACT_ATOMS: atom_id res chain seq x y z
N MET A 1 -22.81 27.21 -84.39
CA MET A 1 -22.22 28.56 -84.62
C MET A 1 -21.63 29.01 -83.28
N LYS A 2 -20.31 29.21 -83.26
CA LYS A 2 -19.46 30.03 -82.36
C LYS A 2 -19.54 29.74 -80.88
N ILE A 3 -18.51 29.19 -80.27
CA ILE A 3 -17.18 29.80 -79.89
C ILE A 3 -17.26 30.53 -78.58
N GLY A 4 -16.36 30.24 -77.71
CA GLY A 4 -15.80 31.04 -76.70
C GLY A 4 -15.59 30.25 -75.36
N ARG A 5 -14.54 29.62 -75.14
CA ARG A 5 -13.12 29.94 -74.76
C ARG A 5 -12.98 30.72 -73.49
N MET A 6 -12.15 30.14 -72.65
CA MET A 6 -11.10 30.70 -71.78
C MET A 6 -11.44 30.83 -70.34
N GLU A 7 -10.77 30.03 -69.59
CA GLU A 7 -9.51 30.26 -68.80
C GLU A 7 -9.73 31.00 -67.52
N GLY A 8 -9.25 30.42 -66.44
CA GLY A 8 -9.11 31.05 -65.17
C GLY A 8 -8.58 30.06 -64.13
N MET A 9 -7.35 29.67 -64.33
CA MET A 9 -6.50 29.04 -63.37
C MET A 9 -6.15 30.06 -62.27
N THR A 10 -6.44 29.76 -61.04
CA THR A 10 -5.57 30.23 -59.94
C THR A 10 -5.76 29.32 -58.72
N GLY A 11 -4.70 28.65 -58.39
CA GLY A 11 -4.58 27.90 -57.19
C GLY A 11 -4.56 28.79 -55.95
N MET A 12 -5.10 28.27 -54.92
CA MET A 12 -4.82 28.77 -53.55
C MET A 12 -4.57 27.60 -52.63
N ALA A 13 -3.28 27.49 -52.34
CA ALA A 13 -2.75 26.57 -51.38
C ALA A 13 -3.43 26.77 -50.00
N GLY A 14 -4.25 25.81 -49.66
CA GLY A 14 -4.78 25.70 -48.29
C GLY A 14 -3.67 25.30 -47.36
N ARG A 15 -3.24 26.24 -46.55
CA ARG A 15 -2.32 26.03 -45.43
C ARG A 15 -3.00 25.07 -44.45
N ALA A 16 -2.48 23.86 -44.36
CA ALA A 16 -2.80 22.95 -43.28
C ALA A 16 -2.27 23.55 -41.94
N ALA A 17 -3.16 24.09 -41.14
CA ALA A 17 -2.87 24.44 -39.77
C ALA A 17 -2.74 23.14 -38.95
N VAL A 18 -1.50 22.73 -38.71
CA VAL A 18 -1.20 21.71 -37.70
C VAL A 18 -1.51 22.32 -36.33
N VAL A 19 -2.67 22.03 -35.77
CA VAL A 19 -3.00 22.30 -34.40
C VAL A 19 -2.22 21.28 -33.56
N ALA A 20 -1.07 21.69 -33.02
CA ALA A 20 -0.36 20.98 -31.99
C ALA A 20 -1.23 21.01 -30.73
N ALA A 21 -2.01 19.96 -30.52
CA ALA A 21 -2.67 19.73 -29.24
C ALA A 21 -1.59 19.40 -28.21
N LEU A 22 -1.14 20.41 -27.46
CA LEU A 22 -0.38 20.25 -26.24
C LEU A 22 -1.27 19.47 -25.25
N LEU A 23 -1.05 18.17 -25.12
CA LEU A 23 -1.61 17.37 -24.05
C LEU A 23 -0.99 17.87 -22.74
N LEU A 24 -1.70 18.75 -22.06
CA LEU A 24 -1.48 19.04 -20.65
C LEU A 24 -1.78 17.75 -19.86
N MET A 25 -0.78 16.92 -19.64
CA MET A 25 -0.87 15.85 -18.67
C MET A 25 -1.01 16.50 -17.29
N PRO A 26 -2.04 16.14 -16.50
CA PRO A 26 -2.20 16.69 -15.17
C PRO A 26 -0.98 16.26 -14.33
N ALA A 27 -0.31 17.24 -13.72
CA ALA A 27 0.86 17.06 -12.85
C ALA A 27 0.60 16.11 -11.65
N ALA A 28 -0.65 15.74 -11.41
CA ALA A 28 -1.05 14.78 -10.37
C ALA A 28 -0.59 13.33 -10.63
N LEU A 29 -0.24 12.95 -11.87
CA LEU A 29 0.26 11.59 -12.16
C LEU A 29 1.77 11.44 -11.85
N LEU A 30 2.49 12.52 -11.61
CA LEU A 30 3.94 12.47 -11.31
C LEU A 30 4.25 12.25 -9.82
N ALA A 31 3.25 12.32 -8.94
CA ALA A 31 3.44 12.17 -7.50
C ALA A 31 3.41 10.71 -6.99
N GLN A 32 3.13 9.71 -7.82
CA GLN A 32 3.03 8.31 -7.40
C GLN A 32 4.18 7.41 -7.86
N GLN A 33 5.19 7.94 -8.50
CA GLN A 33 6.42 7.20 -8.73
C GLN A 33 7.42 7.53 -7.63
N GLN A 34 7.30 6.93 -6.46
CA GLN A 34 8.47 6.60 -5.67
C GLN A 34 9.22 5.48 -6.43
N SER A 35 9.79 5.88 -7.57
CA SER A 35 10.51 4.97 -8.45
C SER A 35 11.70 4.41 -7.70
N GLY A 36 11.63 3.13 -7.36
CA GLY A 36 12.72 2.40 -6.74
C GLY A 36 12.44 1.79 -5.37
N ILE A 37 11.29 2.03 -4.73
CA ILE A 37 10.92 1.30 -3.52
C ILE A 37 10.17 0.03 -3.91
N GLU A 38 10.74 -1.10 -3.53
CA GLU A 38 10.14 -2.42 -3.63
C GLU A 38 9.62 -2.85 -2.27
N ILE A 39 8.42 -3.40 -2.22
CA ILE A 39 7.82 -3.94 -0.99
C ILE A 39 7.44 -5.39 -1.26
N THR A 40 7.88 -6.29 -0.37
CA THR A 40 7.51 -7.70 -0.38
C THR A 40 6.84 -8.05 0.94
N THR A 41 5.76 -8.82 0.88
CA THR A 41 5.02 -9.25 2.07
C THR A 41 5.11 -10.76 2.23
N ALA A 42 5.40 -11.20 3.44
CA ALA A 42 5.32 -12.59 3.87
C ALA A 42 4.32 -12.70 5.02
N ALA A 43 3.49 -13.73 4.99
CA ALA A 43 2.56 -14.04 6.06
C ALA A 43 2.84 -15.43 6.63
N THR A 44 3.04 -15.51 7.94
CA THR A 44 3.31 -16.76 8.65
C THR A 44 2.33 -16.98 9.78
N VAL A 45 2.05 -18.23 10.10
CA VAL A 45 1.22 -18.61 11.24
C VAL A 45 2.04 -19.52 12.16
N GLU A 46 1.87 -19.33 13.46
CA GLU A 46 2.45 -20.20 14.46
C GLU A 46 1.53 -21.41 14.67
N VAL A 47 2.03 -22.61 14.39
CA VAL A 47 1.31 -23.87 14.59
C VAL A 47 2.04 -24.74 15.60
N LEU A 48 1.30 -25.42 16.48
CA LEU A 48 1.86 -26.40 17.39
C LEU A 48 2.06 -27.71 16.64
N GLN A 49 3.30 -28.14 16.50
CA GLN A 49 3.66 -29.40 15.87
C GLN A 49 4.36 -30.30 16.88
N LYS A 50 4.13 -31.63 16.81
CA LYS A 50 4.87 -32.59 17.63
C LYS A 50 6.27 -32.78 17.04
N ASN A 51 7.30 -32.65 17.86
CA ASN A 51 8.67 -33.03 17.50
C ASN A 51 8.84 -34.52 17.56
N GLU A 52 10.04 -35.04 17.23
CA GLU A 52 10.39 -36.46 17.26
C GLU A 52 10.25 -37.08 18.66
N LYS A 53 10.29 -36.28 19.72
CA LYS A 53 10.10 -36.72 21.12
C LYS A 53 8.64 -36.70 21.56
N GLY A 54 7.71 -36.32 20.66
CA GLY A 54 6.27 -36.17 20.96
C GLY A 54 5.85 -34.91 21.68
N GLU A 55 6.78 -33.96 21.93
CA GLU A 55 6.54 -32.68 22.59
C GLU A 55 5.92 -31.71 21.57
N LYS A 56 4.96 -30.90 22.03
CA LYS A 56 4.40 -29.82 21.21
C LYS A 56 5.37 -28.64 21.17
N VAL A 57 5.84 -28.32 19.98
CA VAL A 57 6.70 -27.15 19.71
C VAL A 57 6.00 -26.20 18.75
N ALA A 58 6.14 -24.90 18.98
CA ALA A 58 5.62 -23.87 18.10
C ALA A 58 6.53 -23.76 16.86
N VAL A 59 5.94 -23.88 15.67
CA VAL A 59 6.64 -23.78 14.39
C VAL A 59 5.97 -22.73 13.54
N GLN A 60 6.77 -21.82 13.00
CA GLN A 60 6.29 -20.85 12.00
C GLN A 60 6.13 -21.54 10.65
N LYS A 61 4.96 -21.45 10.06
CA LYS A 61 4.68 -21.93 8.71
C LYS A 61 4.20 -20.78 7.85
N ASP A 62 4.55 -20.84 6.57
CA ASP A 62 3.95 -19.95 5.57
C ASP A 62 2.42 -20.13 5.59
N LEU A 63 1.69 -19.00 5.53
CA LEU A 63 0.23 -19.01 5.59
C LEU A 63 -0.38 -19.84 4.45
N THR A 64 0.26 -19.86 3.27
CA THR A 64 -0.21 -20.63 2.11
C THR A 64 -0.07 -22.14 2.30
N ALA A 65 0.83 -22.57 3.18
CA ALA A 65 1.11 -23.98 3.49
C ALA A 65 0.43 -24.44 4.79
N ALA A 66 -0.28 -23.57 5.50
CA ALA A 66 -0.90 -23.87 6.78
C ALA A 66 -2.43 -23.79 6.68
N LYS A 67 -3.09 -24.74 7.37
CA LYS A 67 -4.53 -24.65 7.61
C LYS A 67 -4.74 -23.81 8.87
N VAL A 68 -5.37 -22.65 8.71
CA VAL A 68 -5.69 -21.75 9.83
C VAL A 68 -7.13 -21.93 10.30
N VAL A 69 -7.35 -21.70 11.58
CA VAL A 69 -8.66 -21.75 12.21
C VAL A 69 -8.96 -20.46 12.97
N PRO A 70 -10.22 -20.12 13.25
CA PRO A 70 -10.55 -18.97 14.06
C PRO A 70 -9.78 -18.93 15.38
N GLY A 71 -9.19 -17.78 15.68
CA GLY A 71 -8.33 -17.57 16.84
C GLY A 71 -6.84 -17.70 16.59
N ASP A 72 -6.41 -18.30 15.47
CA ASP A 72 -5.00 -18.37 15.11
C ASP A 72 -4.42 -16.98 14.86
N ALA A 73 -3.16 -16.78 15.25
CA ALA A 73 -2.44 -15.54 15.02
C ALA A 73 -1.55 -15.65 13.77
N VAL A 74 -1.81 -14.77 12.81
CA VAL A 74 -1.00 -14.60 11.60
C VAL A 74 -0.06 -13.42 11.82
N THR A 75 1.21 -13.60 11.49
CA THR A 75 2.21 -12.53 11.48
C THR A 75 2.47 -12.11 10.04
N PHE A 76 2.25 -10.85 9.75
CA PHE A 76 2.60 -10.20 8.49
C PHE A 76 3.95 -9.52 8.65
N THR A 77 4.84 -9.75 7.72
CA THR A 77 6.17 -9.15 7.66
C THR A 77 6.36 -8.52 6.29
N LEU A 78 6.57 -7.20 6.26
CA LEU A 78 6.80 -6.44 5.04
C LEU A 78 8.24 -5.98 5.03
N THR A 79 8.96 -6.37 3.97
CA THR A 79 10.31 -5.87 3.71
C THR A 79 10.21 -4.81 2.63
N TYR A 80 10.73 -3.62 2.93
CA TYR A 80 10.85 -2.53 1.96
C TYR A 80 12.32 -2.31 1.61
N ALA A 81 12.61 -2.07 0.33
CA ALA A 81 13.96 -1.87 -0.17
C ALA A 81 14.02 -0.75 -1.20
N ASN A 82 15.02 0.10 -1.11
CA ASN A 82 15.30 1.11 -2.12
C ASN A 82 16.17 0.50 -3.23
N ARG A 83 15.55 0.13 -4.34
CA ARG A 83 16.22 -0.36 -5.56
C ARG A 83 16.68 0.77 -6.47
N GLY A 84 16.35 2.02 -6.12
CA GLY A 84 16.79 3.21 -6.85
C GLY A 84 18.28 3.51 -6.62
N LYS A 85 18.78 4.47 -7.38
CA LYS A 85 20.20 4.90 -7.32
C LYS A 85 20.43 6.07 -6.36
N GLN A 86 19.39 6.64 -5.80
CA GLN A 86 19.42 7.80 -4.89
C GLN A 86 18.72 7.45 -3.58
N PRO A 87 19.12 8.12 -2.47
CA PRO A 87 18.37 8.00 -1.23
C PRO A 87 16.89 8.40 -1.42
N ALA A 88 15.98 7.64 -0.83
CA ALA A 88 14.55 7.93 -0.83
C ALA A 88 14.14 8.53 0.52
N THR A 89 13.41 9.64 0.48
CA THR A 89 12.84 10.29 1.67
C THR A 89 11.34 10.02 1.75
N ASN A 90 10.77 10.15 2.95
CA ASN A 90 9.33 9.94 3.19
C ASN A 90 8.82 8.58 2.69
N VAL A 91 9.64 7.54 2.81
CA VAL A 91 9.23 6.18 2.45
C VAL A 91 8.10 5.76 3.36
N THR A 92 6.98 5.37 2.74
CA THR A 92 5.78 4.97 3.45
C THR A 92 5.39 3.56 3.03
N VAL A 93 5.18 2.68 4.01
CA VAL A 93 4.66 1.33 3.84
C VAL A 93 3.23 1.32 4.39
N VAL A 94 2.29 0.87 3.59
CA VAL A 94 0.88 0.74 3.98
C VAL A 94 0.45 -0.68 3.73
N ASP A 95 -0.22 -1.29 4.71
CA ASP A 95 -0.80 -2.62 4.57
C ASP A 95 -2.25 -2.63 5.07
N PRO A 96 -3.21 -3.13 4.28
CA PRO A 96 -4.56 -3.35 4.75
C PRO A 96 -4.60 -4.54 5.73
N VAL A 97 -5.38 -4.41 6.79
CA VAL A 97 -5.75 -5.55 7.63
C VAL A 97 -6.85 -6.33 6.90
N PRO A 98 -6.62 -7.60 6.50
CA PRO A 98 -7.63 -8.37 5.78
C PRO A 98 -8.96 -8.48 6.54
N GLU A 99 -10.09 -8.40 5.85
CA GLU A 99 -11.44 -8.36 6.46
C GLU A 99 -11.73 -9.50 7.42
N HIS A 100 -11.19 -10.70 7.14
CA HIS A 100 -11.37 -11.88 7.97
C HIS A 100 -10.39 -11.98 9.13
N LEU A 101 -9.58 -10.96 9.31
CA LEU A 101 -8.60 -10.85 10.39
C LEU A 101 -8.92 -9.64 11.28
N ALA A 102 -8.46 -9.69 12.50
CA ALA A 102 -8.47 -8.57 13.44
C ALA A 102 -7.04 -8.26 13.87
N TYR A 103 -6.63 -7.02 13.70
CA TYR A 103 -5.32 -6.57 14.19
C TYR A 103 -5.17 -6.86 15.70
N VAL A 104 -3.99 -7.30 16.12
CA VAL A 104 -3.66 -7.50 17.53
C VAL A 104 -3.03 -6.21 18.06
N ASP A 105 -3.68 -5.58 19.04
CA ASP A 105 -3.22 -4.32 19.62
C ASP A 105 -1.76 -4.40 20.10
N GLY A 106 -0.98 -3.36 19.78
CA GLY A 106 0.43 -3.26 20.16
C GLY A 106 1.39 -4.16 19.37
N SER A 107 0.90 -4.94 18.39
CA SER A 107 1.75 -5.87 17.64
C SER A 107 2.49 -5.25 16.46
N ALA A 108 2.12 -4.05 16.03
CA ALA A 108 2.80 -3.37 14.92
C ALA A 108 4.21 -2.94 15.34
N GLN A 109 5.20 -3.29 14.53
CA GLN A 109 6.61 -3.01 14.78
C GLN A 109 7.27 -2.44 13.53
N GLY A 110 8.33 -1.64 13.74
CA GLY A 110 9.14 -1.08 12.67
C GLY A 110 10.18 -0.13 13.25
N THR A 111 11.44 -0.56 13.27
CA THR A 111 12.53 0.27 13.79
C THR A 111 12.72 1.52 12.92
N GLY A 112 12.80 2.69 13.56
CA GLY A 112 12.99 3.97 12.86
C GLY A 112 11.77 4.40 12.03
N THR A 113 10.56 3.93 12.38
CA THR A 113 9.33 4.33 11.71
C THR A 113 8.35 4.99 12.68
N ARG A 114 7.47 5.84 12.16
CA ARG A 114 6.25 6.26 12.82
C ARG A 114 5.11 5.34 12.36
N ILE A 115 4.38 4.80 13.34
CA ILE A 115 3.28 3.87 13.09
C ILE A 115 1.95 4.59 13.31
N GLU A 116 1.07 4.51 12.34
CA GLU A 116 -0.26 5.12 12.36
C GLU A 116 -1.27 4.11 11.81
N PHE A 117 -2.53 4.26 12.22
CA PHE A 117 -3.62 3.36 11.87
C PHE A 117 -4.74 4.12 11.18
N SER A 118 -5.58 3.40 10.44
CA SER A 118 -6.81 3.90 9.85
C SER A 118 -7.98 3.03 10.26
N VAL A 119 -9.15 3.66 10.46
CA VAL A 119 -10.44 3.01 10.72
C VAL A 119 -11.46 3.24 9.59
N ASP A 120 -11.06 3.94 8.53
CA ASP A 120 -11.93 4.44 7.46
C ASP A 120 -11.49 3.98 6.05
N GLY A 121 -10.82 2.82 5.97
CA GLY A 121 -10.36 2.27 4.69
C GLY A 121 -9.13 2.95 4.13
N GLY A 122 -8.25 3.49 5.00
CA GLY A 122 -7.00 4.13 4.57
C GLY A 122 -7.16 5.58 4.12
N ARG A 123 -8.30 6.22 4.37
CA ARG A 123 -8.55 7.63 4.00
C ARG A 123 -7.85 8.58 4.94
N THR A 124 -7.96 8.33 6.24
CA THR A 124 -7.27 9.11 7.28
C THR A 124 -6.44 8.20 8.18
N TYR A 125 -5.37 8.76 8.73
CA TYR A 125 -4.45 8.02 9.60
C TYR A 125 -4.17 8.81 10.87
N GLY A 126 -4.06 8.09 11.99
CA GLY A 126 -3.73 8.66 13.28
C GLY A 126 -3.07 7.66 14.20
N THR A 127 -2.58 8.15 15.33
CA THR A 127 -2.11 7.30 16.44
C THR A 127 -3.31 6.69 17.18
N PRO A 128 -3.18 5.52 17.83
CA PRO A 128 -4.29 4.83 18.49
C PRO A 128 -5.09 5.72 19.47
N ASP A 129 -4.40 6.60 20.18
CA ASP A 129 -4.99 7.51 21.17
C ASP A 129 -5.92 8.58 20.54
N LYS A 130 -5.81 8.82 19.23
CA LYS A 130 -6.60 9.83 18.50
C LYS A 130 -7.71 9.24 17.64
N LEU A 131 -7.72 7.92 17.47
CA LEU A 131 -8.69 7.26 16.62
C LEU A 131 -9.93 6.84 17.41
N THR A 132 -11.10 7.18 16.88
CA THR A 132 -12.39 6.83 17.44
C THR A 132 -13.28 6.20 16.38
N VAL A 133 -14.21 5.38 16.81
CA VAL A 133 -15.26 4.79 15.99
C VAL A 133 -16.62 4.98 16.64
N THR A 134 -17.69 5.00 15.84
CA THR A 134 -19.05 4.99 16.35
C THR A 134 -19.50 3.55 16.44
N GLY A 135 -19.84 3.10 17.64
CA GLY A 135 -20.39 1.76 17.88
C GLY A 135 -21.79 1.58 17.30
N GLY A 136 -22.28 0.34 17.28
CA GLY A 136 -23.62 0.02 16.83
C GLY A 136 -24.74 0.64 17.70
N ASP A 137 -24.41 1.08 18.90
CA ASP A 137 -25.27 1.83 19.83
C ASP A 137 -25.27 3.34 19.59
N GLY A 138 -24.57 3.81 18.54
CA GLY A 138 -24.43 5.21 18.20
C GLY A 138 -23.42 5.99 19.06
N LYS A 139 -22.74 5.34 20.02
CA LYS A 139 -21.77 5.99 20.89
C LYS A 139 -20.37 5.99 20.28
N VAL A 140 -19.68 7.11 20.46
CA VAL A 140 -18.27 7.22 20.06
C VAL A 140 -17.39 6.57 21.15
N ARG A 141 -16.46 5.70 20.72
CA ARG A 141 -15.49 5.05 21.59
C ARG A 141 -14.09 5.08 20.95
N PRO A 142 -13.01 4.92 21.75
CA PRO A 142 -11.67 4.70 21.20
C PRO A 142 -11.66 3.49 20.26
N ALA A 143 -10.89 3.60 19.18
CA ALA A 143 -10.67 2.48 18.25
C ALA A 143 -9.79 1.41 18.92
N GLN A 144 -10.05 0.15 18.59
CA GLN A 144 -9.34 -1.03 19.05
C GLN A 144 -8.90 -1.89 17.87
N GLY A 145 -8.09 -2.92 18.10
CA GLY A 145 -7.56 -3.79 17.06
C GLY A 145 -8.55 -4.20 15.96
N PRO A 146 -9.75 -4.69 16.30
CA PRO A 146 -10.75 -5.08 15.29
C PRO A 146 -11.29 -3.94 14.42
N ASP A 147 -11.12 -2.69 14.84
CA ASP A 147 -11.60 -1.51 14.10
C ASP A 147 -10.59 -1.01 13.06
N TYR A 148 -9.32 -1.38 13.20
CA TYR A 148 -8.29 -0.93 12.28
C TYR A 148 -8.39 -1.65 10.94
N THR A 149 -8.45 -0.85 9.88
CA THR A 149 -8.54 -1.32 8.49
C THR A 149 -7.21 -1.29 7.76
N HIS A 150 -6.30 -0.38 8.15
CA HIS A 150 -4.97 -0.23 7.56
C HIS A 150 -3.95 0.18 8.61
N ILE A 151 -2.70 -0.19 8.37
CA ILE A 151 -1.55 0.25 9.15
C ILE A 151 -0.59 0.96 8.20
N ARG A 152 -0.02 2.07 8.65
CA ARG A 152 0.96 2.86 7.92
C ARG A 152 2.22 3.04 8.74
N TRP A 153 3.35 2.71 8.14
CA TRP A 153 4.68 3.00 8.66
C TRP A 153 5.32 4.09 7.80
N THR A 154 5.77 5.17 8.42
CA THR A 154 6.55 6.22 7.75
C THR A 154 7.97 6.13 8.25
N VAL A 155 8.92 5.85 7.35
CA VAL A 155 10.35 5.78 7.66
C VAL A 155 10.86 7.18 7.97
N LEU A 156 11.45 7.36 9.16
CA LEU A 156 11.84 8.69 9.67
C LEU A 156 13.13 9.23 9.07
N ALA A 157 14.05 8.35 8.69
CA ALA A 157 15.32 8.73 8.06
C ALA A 157 15.31 8.44 6.55
N PRO A 158 16.12 9.13 5.75
CA PRO A 158 16.29 8.78 4.34
C PRO A 158 16.77 7.33 4.19
N LEU A 159 16.12 6.55 3.34
CA LEU A 159 16.52 5.19 3.00
C LEU A 159 17.57 5.25 1.88
N ALA A 160 18.81 4.94 2.18
CA ALA A 160 19.89 4.96 1.22
C ALA A 160 19.63 4.08 -0.02
N ALA A 161 20.28 4.35 -1.14
CA ALA A 161 20.26 3.47 -2.29
C ALA A 161 20.76 2.07 -1.89
N GLY A 162 20.01 1.02 -2.23
CA GLY A 162 20.28 -0.37 -1.79
C GLY A 162 19.90 -0.66 -0.33
N GLY A 163 19.49 0.36 0.44
CA GLY A 163 19.04 0.19 1.82
C GLY A 163 17.70 -0.54 1.88
N SER A 164 17.44 -1.21 3.01
CA SER A 164 16.18 -1.92 3.26
C SER A 164 15.81 -1.85 4.73
N GLY A 165 14.57 -2.16 5.02
CA GLY A 165 14.05 -2.31 6.38
C GLY A 165 12.86 -3.25 6.40
N THR A 166 12.39 -3.55 7.59
CA THR A 166 11.29 -4.48 7.81
C THR A 166 10.31 -3.89 8.81
N VAL A 167 9.03 -4.04 8.52
CA VAL A 167 7.93 -3.76 9.45
C VAL A 167 7.04 -4.98 9.57
N SER A 168 6.33 -5.11 10.66
CA SER A 168 5.49 -6.29 10.88
C SER A 168 4.29 -5.96 11.78
N PHE A 169 3.28 -6.81 11.73
CA PHE A 169 2.16 -6.81 12.66
C PHE A 169 1.56 -8.20 12.78
N LYS A 170 0.75 -8.41 13.82
CA LYS A 170 -0.02 -9.64 14.01
C LYS A 170 -1.51 -9.36 13.86
N ALA A 171 -2.23 -10.33 13.29
CA ALA A 171 -3.69 -10.31 13.23
C ALA A 171 -4.23 -11.70 13.58
N LYS A 172 -5.41 -11.75 14.21
CA LYS A 172 -6.12 -12.99 14.56
C LYS A 172 -7.20 -13.29 13.53
N VAL A 173 -7.35 -14.55 13.19
CA VAL A 173 -8.46 -15.05 12.38
C VAL A 173 -9.76 -14.91 13.18
N LYS A 174 -10.77 -14.26 12.56
CA LYS A 174 -12.12 -14.06 13.14
C LYS A 174 -12.95 -15.32 13.12
#